data_73e12a21e5d243290131cfdd74c8e8ec
#
_entry.id   73e12a21e5d243290131cfdd74c8e8ec
#
_cell.length_a   1.000
_cell.length_b   1.000
_cell.length_c   1.000
_cell.angle_alpha   90.00
_cell.angle_beta   90.00
_cell.angle_gamma   90.00
#
_symmetry.space_group_name_H-M   'P 1'
#
loop_
_entity.id
_entity.type
_entity.pdbx_description
1 polymer ?
#
loop_
_entity_poly.entity_id
_entity_poly.type
_entity_poly.pdbx_seq_one_letter_code
_entity_poly.pdbx_strand_id
1 'polypeptide(L)'
;MKRITSILLLLIAGLFTFTSCDDDNPITGGDTPQGPERISQWMLPIERYGIAIDEVAQIEEGRGNKVERSEELMTLTATPQDTKAVQEIVYYFDRAGLYQVARVQFASQETAKQFIDEYLLNNGFVKSNLRTAKASEEIYTSAPRGSRVSSVVLVDGEKTEPIFWWGSNDNKKTNWLRVDPLQDKASGIWMPLLPYGATLEMVQLFEARMEHTFDAEASKPDKGVFKFKTGHEVYNEVTYWLDLKTNHFLEECKISCDTLHRPTPEQLDVYLKAQGFKPTGLKDKEGNPIYYDKSIKLIANVDMNIPKDAKAKETFRPGIQYYYNSDIEQLLPYEEVDFPMPLFGFEKEKIEDVMKKYADLNYTAAVVDMLSNELPFQGVQTRCKYFPSIILFPADKDESLYGAAIVICSDSKALHSPDLIDKLEKSGFVFDKKRTIALPTYVNEYAGVMAQIDEAGISGVIGISFGPIEDFGTSSTSLARRLMRQR
;
A
#
# COMPACT_ATOMS: atom_id res chain seq x y z
N MET A 1 29.92 -33.78 -31.42
CA MET A 1 30.23 -34.78 -30.37
C MET A 1 29.57 -34.32 -29.09
N LYS A 2 28.39 -34.86 -28.81
CA LYS A 2 28.07 -35.79 -27.70
C LYS A 2 28.50 -35.22 -26.32
N ARG A 3 27.59 -34.86 -25.39
CA ARG A 3 26.78 -35.82 -24.63
C ARG A 3 25.57 -35.16 -23.98
N ILE A 4 24.44 -35.82 -24.14
CA ILE A 4 23.20 -35.73 -23.44
C ILE A 4 23.40 -36.31 -22.04
N THR A 5 22.91 -35.65 -21.02
CA THR A 5 22.72 -36.30 -19.71
C THR A 5 21.28 -36.01 -19.23
N SER A 6 20.47 -37.05 -19.36
CA SER A 6 19.13 -37.17 -18.81
C SER A 6 19.18 -37.14 -17.29
N ILE A 7 18.37 -36.33 -16.65
CA ILE A 7 18.07 -36.44 -15.22
C ILE A 7 16.66 -37.00 -15.06
N LEU A 8 16.64 -38.15 -14.47
CA LEU A 8 15.55 -39.04 -14.13
C LEU A 8 14.58 -38.34 -13.13
N LEU A 9 13.32 -38.23 -13.52
CA LEU A 9 12.22 -37.85 -12.64
C LEU A 9 11.83 -39.04 -11.78
N LEU A 10 12.10 -38.97 -10.49
CA LEU A 10 11.62 -39.94 -9.51
C LEU A 10 10.25 -39.44 -8.99
N LEU A 11 9.18 -40.05 -9.51
CA LEU A 11 7.84 -40.02 -8.95
C LEU A 11 7.82 -40.90 -7.69
N ILE A 12 7.71 -40.28 -6.51
CA ILE A 12 7.36 -41.00 -5.28
C ILE A 12 5.87 -40.79 -5.06
N ALA A 13 5.08 -41.73 -5.54
CA ALA A 13 3.69 -41.91 -5.14
C ALA A 13 3.68 -42.59 -3.77
N GLY A 14 3.51 -41.79 -2.71
CA GLY A 14 3.23 -42.33 -1.36
C GLY A 14 1.77 -42.71 -1.23
N LEU A 15 1.44 -43.95 -1.47
CA LEU A 15 0.18 -44.55 -1.05
C LEU A 15 0.17 -44.66 0.48
N PHE A 16 -0.65 -43.83 1.14
CA PHE A 16 -1.05 -44.10 2.51
C PHE A 16 -2.29 -45.00 2.48
N THR A 17 -2.09 -46.28 2.69
CA THR A 17 -3.14 -47.24 3.02
C THR A 17 -3.48 -47.07 4.48
N PHE A 18 -4.67 -46.57 4.78
CA PHE A 18 -5.25 -46.66 6.11
C PHE A 18 -5.82 -48.07 6.28
N THR A 19 -5.19 -48.82 7.15
CA THR A 19 -5.76 -50.08 7.63
C THR A 19 -6.92 -49.80 8.59
N SER A 20 -8.11 -50.15 8.16
CA SER A 20 -9.30 -50.24 9.01
C SER A 20 -9.08 -51.42 9.97
N CYS A 21 -9.15 -51.18 11.26
CA CYS A 21 -9.35 -52.21 12.24
C CYS A 21 -10.87 -52.42 12.41
N ASP A 22 -11.40 -53.50 11.85
CA ASP A 22 -12.68 -54.05 12.20
C ASP A 22 -12.55 -54.75 13.57
N ASP A 23 -13.19 -54.21 14.57
CA ASP A 23 -13.52 -54.95 15.79
C ASP A 23 -15.03 -55.23 15.80
N ASP A 24 -15.38 -56.43 15.33
CA ASP A 24 -16.70 -57.04 15.52
C ASP A 24 -16.92 -57.34 16.98
N ASN A 25 -17.85 -56.63 17.62
CA ASN A 25 -18.46 -57.09 18.83
C ASN A 25 -19.96 -56.66 18.87
N PRO A 26 -20.90 -57.59 18.82
CA PRO A 26 -22.33 -57.28 18.87
C PRO A 26 -22.76 -57.07 20.34
N ILE A 27 -22.96 -55.83 20.73
CA ILE A 27 -23.67 -55.50 21.96
C ILE A 27 -25.09 -55.08 21.62
N THR A 28 -25.98 -55.95 21.98
CA THR A 28 -27.44 -55.80 21.96
C THR A 28 -27.91 -54.67 22.87
N GLY A 29 -28.77 -53.79 22.35
CA GLY A 29 -29.93 -53.17 23.01
C GLY A 29 -29.64 -52.14 24.09
N GLY A 30 -29.83 -50.90 23.72
CA GLY A 30 -30.07 -49.77 24.60
C GLY A 30 -30.20 -48.51 23.75
N ASP A 31 -31.36 -47.89 23.72
CA ASP A 31 -31.59 -46.57 23.11
C ASP A 31 -30.71 -45.53 23.82
N THR A 32 -29.49 -45.42 23.37
CA THR A 32 -28.63 -44.28 23.66
C THR A 32 -29.04 -43.17 22.69
N PRO A 33 -29.28 -41.94 23.15
CA PRO A 33 -29.50 -40.84 22.23
C PRO A 33 -28.31 -40.78 21.26
N GLN A 34 -28.57 -40.96 19.97
CA GLN A 34 -27.55 -40.77 18.95
C GLN A 34 -27.03 -39.36 19.12
N GLY A 35 -25.78 -39.24 19.57
CA GLY A 35 -25.07 -37.98 19.51
C GLY A 35 -25.04 -37.49 18.07
N PRO A 36 -24.87 -36.21 17.84
CA PRO A 36 -24.86 -35.63 16.49
C PRO A 36 -23.93 -36.43 15.58
N GLU A 37 -24.47 -36.85 14.43
CA GLU A 37 -23.76 -37.65 13.41
C GLU A 37 -22.41 -36.95 13.09
N ARG A 38 -21.29 -37.64 13.34
CA ARG A 38 -19.97 -37.06 13.09
C ARG A 38 -19.79 -36.78 11.62
N ILE A 39 -19.49 -35.53 11.30
CA ILE A 39 -19.22 -35.09 9.92
C ILE A 39 -17.87 -35.68 9.51
N SER A 40 -17.87 -36.60 8.57
CA SER A 40 -16.67 -37.31 8.12
C SER A 40 -15.75 -36.45 7.28
N GLN A 41 -16.28 -35.41 6.63
CA GLN A 41 -15.49 -34.53 5.76
C GLN A 41 -16.03 -33.11 5.75
N TRP A 42 -15.19 -32.16 6.17
CA TRP A 42 -15.50 -30.74 6.10
C TRP A 42 -15.11 -30.14 4.75
N MET A 43 -16.04 -29.42 4.12
CA MET A 43 -15.74 -28.62 2.93
C MET A 43 -15.16 -27.27 3.37
N LEU A 44 -13.95 -26.96 2.90
CA LEU A 44 -13.24 -25.73 3.24
C LEU A 44 -13.04 -24.86 2.02
N PRO A 45 -13.06 -23.54 2.21
CA PRO A 45 -12.66 -22.64 1.15
C PRO A 45 -11.19 -22.84 0.75
N ILE A 46 -10.88 -22.39 -0.45
CA ILE A 46 -9.51 -22.37 -0.97
C ILE A 46 -8.70 -21.37 -0.15
N GLU A 47 -7.52 -21.76 0.33
CA GLU A 47 -6.61 -20.90 1.10
C GLU A 47 -5.47 -20.31 0.26
N ARG A 48 -5.70 -20.14 -1.04
CA ARG A 48 -4.78 -19.51 -2.00
C ARG A 48 -5.36 -18.17 -2.44
N TYR A 49 -5.09 -17.13 -1.67
CA TYR A 49 -5.60 -15.80 -1.93
C TYR A 49 -4.87 -15.13 -3.11
N GLY A 50 -5.58 -14.31 -3.87
CA GLY A 50 -5.06 -13.61 -5.05
C GLY A 50 -5.02 -14.44 -6.33
N ILE A 51 -5.62 -15.64 -6.37
CA ILE A 51 -5.80 -16.41 -7.60
C ILE A 51 -7.02 -15.91 -8.37
N ALA A 52 -7.03 -16.16 -9.70
CA ALA A 52 -8.11 -15.70 -10.59
C ALA A 52 -9.42 -16.49 -10.36
N ILE A 53 -10.55 -15.85 -10.66
CA ILE A 53 -11.88 -16.45 -10.55
C ILE A 53 -12.00 -17.78 -11.32
N ASP A 54 -11.37 -17.88 -12.49
CA ASP A 54 -11.38 -19.12 -13.29
C ASP A 54 -10.63 -20.25 -12.60
N GLU A 55 -9.53 -19.95 -11.91
CA GLU A 55 -8.77 -20.95 -11.16
C GLU A 55 -9.58 -21.44 -9.94
N VAL A 56 -10.26 -20.52 -9.24
CA VAL A 56 -11.16 -20.90 -8.14
C VAL A 56 -12.28 -21.81 -8.64
N ALA A 57 -12.92 -21.45 -9.76
CA ALA A 57 -13.98 -22.27 -10.33
C ALA A 57 -13.50 -23.68 -10.70
N GLN A 58 -12.35 -23.77 -11.38
CA GLN A 58 -11.77 -25.05 -11.77
C GLN A 58 -11.47 -25.96 -10.55
N ILE A 59 -10.95 -25.36 -9.47
CA ILE A 59 -10.68 -26.11 -8.24
C ILE A 59 -11.97 -26.60 -7.60
N GLU A 60 -13.01 -25.76 -7.53
CA GLU A 60 -14.29 -26.14 -6.89
C GLU A 60 -15.06 -27.16 -7.75
N GLU A 61 -15.08 -27.02 -9.06
CA GLU A 61 -15.60 -28.03 -9.99
C GLU A 61 -14.85 -29.36 -9.85
N GLY A 62 -13.52 -29.30 -9.74
CA GLY A 62 -12.68 -30.49 -9.49
C GLY A 62 -12.96 -31.17 -8.15
N ARG A 63 -13.49 -30.46 -7.17
CA ARG A 63 -14.01 -31.01 -5.90
C ARG A 63 -15.41 -31.61 -6.04
N GLY A 64 -16.04 -31.48 -7.19
CA GLY A 64 -17.41 -31.92 -7.44
C GLY A 64 -18.49 -30.95 -6.99
N ASN A 65 -18.15 -29.73 -6.64
CA ASN A 65 -19.11 -28.72 -6.23
C ASN A 65 -19.82 -28.12 -7.43
N LYS A 66 -21.09 -27.75 -7.25
CA LYS A 66 -21.81 -26.92 -8.21
C LYS A 66 -21.28 -25.49 -8.09
N VAL A 67 -20.86 -24.89 -9.20
CA VAL A 67 -20.31 -23.54 -9.24
C VAL A 67 -21.24 -22.59 -9.99
N GLU A 68 -21.57 -21.46 -9.36
CA GLU A 68 -22.33 -20.37 -9.97
C GLU A 68 -21.52 -19.08 -9.87
N ARG A 69 -21.41 -18.34 -10.99
CA ARG A 69 -20.68 -17.07 -11.04
C ARG A 69 -21.64 -15.91 -11.15
N SER A 70 -21.34 -14.83 -10.48
CA SER A 70 -21.96 -13.53 -10.67
C SER A 70 -20.89 -12.54 -11.11
N GLU A 71 -20.91 -12.17 -12.38
CA GLU A 71 -20.04 -11.10 -12.90
C GLU A 71 -20.39 -9.74 -12.29
N GLU A 72 -21.69 -9.55 -12.02
CA GLU A 72 -22.20 -8.34 -11.41
C GLU A 72 -21.66 -8.13 -9.99
N LEU A 73 -21.65 -9.17 -9.19
CA LEU A 73 -21.21 -9.11 -7.79
C LEU A 73 -19.73 -9.47 -7.61
N MET A 74 -19.02 -9.84 -8.69
CA MET A 74 -17.68 -10.40 -8.65
C MET A 74 -17.57 -11.50 -7.59
N THR A 75 -18.50 -12.45 -7.65
CA THR A 75 -18.57 -13.59 -6.73
C THR A 75 -18.63 -14.90 -7.47
N LEU A 76 -18.21 -15.95 -6.77
CA LEU A 76 -18.38 -17.33 -7.19
C LEU A 76 -18.94 -18.10 -6.01
N THR A 77 -20.11 -18.70 -6.18
CA THR A 77 -20.76 -19.56 -5.19
C THR A 77 -20.47 -21.01 -5.51
N ALA A 78 -19.88 -21.72 -4.56
CA ALA A 78 -19.65 -23.16 -4.63
C ALA A 78 -20.62 -23.86 -3.66
N THR A 79 -21.51 -24.68 -4.21
CA THR A 79 -22.46 -25.47 -3.43
C THR A 79 -21.96 -26.91 -3.35
N PRO A 80 -21.66 -27.42 -2.14
CA PRO A 80 -21.25 -28.82 -1.96
C PRO A 80 -22.35 -29.81 -2.41
N GLN A 81 -21.96 -31.02 -2.80
CA GLN A 81 -22.91 -32.09 -3.10
C GLN A 81 -23.68 -32.54 -1.83
N ASP A 82 -22.97 -32.54 -0.69
CA ASP A 82 -23.61 -32.78 0.62
C ASP A 82 -23.66 -31.46 1.40
N THR A 83 -24.86 -30.95 1.58
CA THR A 83 -25.12 -29.66 2.24
C THR A 83 -25.45 -29.81 3.74
N LYS A 84 -25.28 -30.99 4.32
CA LYS A 84 -25.61 -31.26 5.75
C LYS A 84 -24.72 -30.44 6.70
N ALA A 85 -23.48 -30.18 6.30
CA ALA A 85 -22.55 -29.45 7.14
C ALA A 85 -22.35 -28.00 6.63
N VAL A 86 -22.00 -27.84 5.36
CA VAL A 86 -21.78 -26.57 4.71
C VAL A 86 -22.81 -26.42 3.61
N GLN A 87 -23.59 -25.36 3.65
CA GLN A 87 -24.61 -25.09 2.64
C GLN A 87 -24.02 -24.48 1.38
N GLU A 88 -23.14 -23.51 1.55
CA GLU A 88 -22.46 -22.85 0.44
C GLU A 88 -21.13 -22.22 0.89
N ILE A 89 -20.27 -21.99 -0.09
CA ILE A 89 -19.07 -21.17 0.05
C ILE A 89 -19.16 -20.09 -1.03
N VAL A 90 -19.17 -18.82 -0.62
CA VAL A 90 -19.15 -17.68 -1.55
C VAL A 90 -17.76 -17.06 -1.54
N TYR A 91 -17.11 -17.08 -2.68
CA TYR A 91 -15.82 -16.44 -2.92
C TYR A 91 -16.04 -15.03 -3.44
N TYR A 92 -15.35 -14.05 -2.88
CA TYR A 92 -15.40 -12.65 -3.28
C TYR A 92 -14.08 -12.27 -3.95
N PHE A 93 -14.19 -11.58 -5.07
CA PHE A 93 -13.06 -11.17 -5.88
C PHE A 93 -12.98 -9.64 -5.96
N ASP A 94 -11.77 -9.13 -6.13
CA ASP A 94 -11.58 -7.72 -6.41
C ASP A 94 -11.88 -7.39 -7.88
N ARG A 95 -11.74 -6.11 -8.24
CA ARG A 95 -11.97 -5.63 -9.61
C ARG A 95 -11.07 -6.30 -10.66
N ALA A 96 -9.91 -6.81 -10.26
CA ALA A 96 -9.01 -7.55 -11.15
C ALA A 96 -9.39 -9.04 -11.28
N GLY A 97 -10.48 -9.45 -10.63
CA GLY A 97 -10.92 -10.84 -10.61
C GLY A 97 -10.07 -11.74 -9.72
N LEU A 98 -9.37 -11.16 -8.72
CA LEU A 98 -8.51 -11.90 -7.82
C LEU A 98 -9.22 -12.18 -6.48
N TYR A 99 -9.16 -13.42 -6.04
CA TYR A 99 -9.80 -13.93 -4.83
C TYR A 99 -9.27 -13.25 -3.56
N GLN A 100 -10.17 -12.67 -2.76
CA GLN A 100 -9.84 -11.90 -1.56
C GLN A 100 -10.28 -12.61 -0.27
N VAL A 101 -11.54 -13.06 -0.21
CA VAL A 101 -12.16 -13.60 1.00
C VAL A 101 -13.26 -14.57 0.63
N ALA A 102 -13.50 -15.58 1.47
CA ALA A 102 -14.65 -16.45 1.32
C ALA A 102 -15.59 -16.36 2.53
N ARG A 103 -16.88 -16.46 2.25
CA ARG A 103 -17.94 -16.65 3.23
C ARG A 103 -18.38 -18.11 3.22
N VAL A 104 -18.36 -18.75 4.36
CA VAL A 104 -18.84 -20.14 4.53
C VAL A 104 -20.13 -20.11 5.33
N GLN A 105 -21.19 -20.63 4.77
CA GLN A 105 -22.47 -20.77 5.45
C GLN A 105 -22.65 -22.21 5.92
N PHE A 106 -22.79 -22.39 7.22
CA PHE A 106 -23.04 -23.69 7.83
C PHE A 106 -24.57 -23.99 7.91
N ALA A 107 -24.90 -25.25 7.93
CA ALA A 107 -26.29 -25.69 7.99
C ALA A 107 -27.01 -25.31 9.31
N SER A 108 -26.25 -25.20 10.40
CA SER A 108 -26.77 -24.81 11.72
C SER A 108 -25.66 -24.22 12.60
N GLN A 109 -26.08 -23.55 13.69
CA GLN A 109 -25.17 -23.10 14.74
C GLN A 109 -24.41 -24.26 15.40
N GLU A 110 -25.05 -25.38 15.55
CA GLU A 110 -24.49 -26.59 16.14
C GLU A 110 -23.39 -27.16 15.26
N THR A 111 -23.64 -27.22 13.95
CA THR A 111 -22.64 -27.59 12.93
C THR A 111 -21.45 -26.65 12.93
N ALA A 112 -21.69 -25.34 13.02
CA ALA A 112 -20.62 -24.35 13.08
C ALA A 112 -19.74 -24.50 14.33
N LYS A 113 -20.35 -24.77 15.48
CA LYS A 113 -19.66 -25.08 16.74
C LYS A 113 -18.82 -26.35 16.64
N GLN A 114 -19.41 -27.42 16.09
CA GLN A 114 -18.73 -28.69 15.85
C GLN A 114 -17.51 -28.48 14.93
N PHE A 115 -17.64 -27.63 13.91
CA PHE A 115 -16.53 -27.28 13.02
C PHE A 115 -15.38 -26.61 13.77
N ILE A 116 -15.64 -25.71 14.70
CA ILE A 116 -14.60 -25.08 15.52
C ILE A 116 -13.88 -26.16 16.35
N ASP A 117 -14.63 -26.93 17.09
CA ASP A 117 -14.11 -27.89 18.07
C ASP A 117 -13.39 -29.09 17.42
N GLU A 118 -13.94 -29.63 16.34
CA GLU A 118 -13.44 -30.85 15.71
C GLU A 118 -12.44 -30.55 14.55
N TYR A 119 -12.58 -29.41 13.89
CA TYR A 119 -11.76 -29.10 12.72
C TYR A 119 -10.76 -27.97 12.95
N LEU A 120 -11.19 -26.75 13.23
CA LEU A 120 -10.29 -25.60 13.29
C LEU A 120 -9.15 -25.82 14.29
N LEU A 121 -9.48 -26.20 15.51
CA LEU A 121 -8.47 -26.39 16.56
C LEU A 121 -7.52 -27.54 16.26
N ASN A 122 -8.02 -28.61 15.61
CA ASN A 122 -7.21 -29.77 15.24
C ASN A 122 -6.37 -29.56 13.97
N ASN A 123 -6.63 -28.51 13.18
CA ASN A 123 -5.93 -28.23 11.93
C ASN A 123 -5.00 -26.99 11.99
N GLY A 124 -4.49 -26.70 13.19
CA GLY A 124 -3.46 -25.68 13.38
C GLY A 124 -4.00 -24.25 13.42
N PHE A 125 -5.31 -24.07 13.61
CA PHE A 125 -5.88 -22.78 13.96
C PHE A 125 -5.84 -22.57 15.47
N VAL A 126 -5.46 -21.40 15.89
CA VAL A 126 -5.42 -21.00 17.29
C VAL A 126 -6.39 -19.86 17.50
N LYS A 127 -7.21 -19.95 18.53
CA LYS A 127 -8.07 -18.84 18.92
C LYS A 127 -7.21 -17.64 19.27
N SER A 128 -7.43 -16.55 18.56
CA SER A 128 -6.68 -15.32 18.74
C SER A 128 -7.27 -14.51 19.90
N ASN A 129 -6.40 -13.81 20.63
CA ASN A 129 -6.82 -12.77 21.57
C ASN A 129 -7.24 -11.48 20.87
N LEU A 130 -7.10 -11.41 19.55
CA LEU A 130 -7.58 -10.32 18.73
C LEU A 130 -9.11 -10.27 18.83
N ARG A 131 -9.64 -9.06 18.94
CA ARG A 131 -11.07 -8.84 19.03
C ARG A 131 -11.48 -7.86 17.95
N THR A 132 -12.59 -8.11 17.34
CA THR A 132 -13.31 -7.09 16.57
C THR A 132 -14.08 -6.16 17.49
N ALA A 133 -14.70 -5.14 16.94
CA ALA A 133 -15.62 -4.27 17.64
C ALA A 133 -16.78 -5.07 18.25
N LYS A 134 -17.19 -6.19 17.62
CA LYS A 134 -18.25 -7.08 18.13
C LYS A 134 -17.68 -8.06 19.14
N ALA A 135 -18.16 -7.97 20.37
CA ALA A 135 -17.77 -8.87 21.46
C ALA A 135 -18.15 -10.36 21.19
N SER A 136 -19.11 -10.61 20.28
CA SER A 136 -19.56 -11.93 19.87
C SER A 136 -18.74 -12.57 18.76
N GLU A 137 -17.82 -11.84 18.12
CA GLU A 137 -16.98 -12.36 17.05
C GLU A 137 -15.73 -13.02 17.63
N GLU A 138 -15.50 -14.27 17.25
CA GLU A 138 -14.29 -15.01 17.59
C GLU A 138 -13.38 -15.16 16.39
N ILE A 139 -12.08 -14.98 16.61
CA ILE A 139 -11.08 -15.03 15.56
C ILE A 139 -10.11 -16.16 15.78
N TYR A 140 -9.89 -16.92 14.74
CA TYR A 140 -8.95 -18.02 14.70
C TYR A 140 -7.89 -17.74 13.63
N THR A 141 -6.62 -17.97 13.94
CA THR A 141 -5.51 -17.74 13.02
C THR A 141 -4.65 -18.98 12.88
N SER A 142 -4.16 -19.21 11.66
CA SER A 142 -3.17 -20.25 11.39
C SER A 142 -2.00 -19.67 10.60
N ALA A 143 -0.87 -19.50 11.25
CA ALA A 143 0.34 -18.99 10.59
C ALA A 143 0.85 -19.94 9.48
N PRO A 144 0.92 -21.27 9.68
CA PRO A 144 1.34 -22.18 8.61
C PRO A 144 0.48 -22.16 7.36
N ARG A 145 -0.85 -21.92 7.53
CA ARG A 145 -1.81 -21.84 6.42
C ARG A 145 -1.93 -20.45 5.84
N GLY A 146 -1.34 -19.44 6.49
CA GLY A 146 -1.50 -18.05 6.09
C GLY A 146 -2.94 -17.55 6.13
N SER A 147 -3.81 -18.20 6.93
CA SER A 147 -5.26 -17.99 6.94
C SER A 147 -5.76 -17.48 8.28
N ARG A 148 -6.83 -16.71 8.22
CA ARG A 148 -7.59 -16.21 9.35
C ARG A 148 -9.07 -16.52 9.14
N VAL A 149 -9.74 -16.95 10.20
CA VAL A 149 -11.17 -17.26 10.22
C VAL A 149 -11.82 -16.40 11.27
N SER A 150 -12.91 -15.75 10.91
CA SER A 150 -13.77 -15.02 11.82
C SER A 150 -15.14 -15.66 11.83
N SER A 151 -15.62 -16.03 13.00
CA SER A 151 -16.99 -16.50 13.20
C SER A 151 -17.88 -15.28 13.43
N VAL A 152 -18.73 -15.00 12.45
CA VAL A 152 -19.73 -13.92 12.55
C VAL A 152 -21.10 -14.57 12.59
N VAL A 153 -21.84 -14.26 13.63
CA VAL A 153 -23.26 -14.56 13.69
C VAL A 153 -23.98 -13.32 13.18
N LEU A 154 -24.42 -13.34 11.92
CA LEU A 154 -25.25 -12.26 11.39
C LEU A 154 -26.65 -12.41 11.98
N VAL A 155 -27.11 -11.33 12.61
CA VAL A 155 -28.47 -11.21 13.09
C VAL A 155 -29.24 -10.42 12.03
N ASP A 156 -30.02 -11.12 11.21
CA ASP A 156 -31.00 -10.51 10.33
C ASP A 156 -32.38 -10.71 10.96
N GLY A 157 -32.86 -9.66 11.62
CA GLY A 157 -34.09 -9.75 12.40
C GLY A 157 -34.02 -10.77 13.55
N GLU A 158 -34.80 -11.85 13.49
CA GLU A 158 -34.80 -12.93 14.46
C GLU A 158 -34.01 -14.18 14.04
N LYS A 159 -33.39 -14.16 12.82
CA LYS A 159 -32.62 -15.31 12.32
C LYS A 159 -31.14 -15.05 12.47
N THR A 160 -30.48 -15.90 13.24
CA THR A 160 -29.01 -15.99 13.30
C THR A 160 -28.55 -17.03 12.28
N GLU A 161 -27.77 -16.60 11.29
CA GLU A 161 -27.15 -17.51 10.33
C GLU A 161 -25.72 -17.83 10.77
N PRO A 162 -25.31 -19.11 10.78
CA PRO A 162 -23.96 -19.52 11.16
C PRO A 162 -23.00 -19.29 9.99
N ILE A 163 -22.42 -18.09 9.94
CA ILE A 163 -21.52 -17.66 8.87
C ILE A 163 -20.11 -17.48 9.41
N PHE A 164 -19.14 -18.03 8.67
CA PHE A 164 -17.72 -17.80 8.92
C PHE A 164 -17.09 -17.11 7.73
N TRP A 165 -16.21 -16.18 8.04
CA TRP A 165 -15.40 -15.50 7.05
C TRP A 165 -13.98 -16.04 7.04
N TRP A 166 -13.47 -16.31 5.86
CA TRP A 166 -12.17 -16.92 5.63
C TRP A 166 -11.30 -15.99 4.77
N GLY A 167 -10.17 -15.55 5.30
CA GLY A 167 -9.28 -14.63 4.57
C GLY A 167 -7.82 -14.82 4.91
N SER A 168 -6.95 -14.10 4.21
CA SER A 168 -5.52 -14.10 4.46
C SER A 168 -5.20 -13.54 5.85
N ASN A 169 -4.19 -14.12 6.49
CA ASN A 169 -3.59 -13.58 7.71
C ASN A 169 -2.83 -12.26 7.45
N ASP A 170 -2.48 -12.00 6.20
CA ASP A 170 -1.81 -10.77 5.78
C ASP A 170 -2.84 -9.66 5.61
N ASN A 171 -2.84 -8.69 6.53
CA ASN A 171 -3.73 -7.54 6.46
C ASN A 171 -3.53 -6.68 5.19
N LYS A 172 -2.38 -6.80 4.52
CA LYS A 172 -2.12 -6.10 3.25
C LYS A 172 -2.82 -6.75 2.07
N LYS A 173 -3.03 -8.07 2.12
CA LYS A 173 -3.75 -8.81 1.06
C LYS A 173 -5.26 -8.66 1.20
N THR A 174 -5.74 -8.63 2.45
CA THR A 174 -7.14 -8.36 2.73
C THR A 174 -7.29 -7.79 4.13
N ASN A 175 -7.94 -6.65 4.26
CA ASN A 175 -8.34 -6.09 5.55
C ASN A 175 -9.79 -6.44 5.90
N TRP A 176 -10.46 -7.27 5.10
CA TRP A 176 -11.82 -7.71 5.34
C TRP A 176 -12.01 -8.35 6.72
N LEU A 177 -11.04 -9.19 7.12
CA LEU A 177 -10.99 -9.81 8.43
C LEU A 177 -10.07 -9.07 9.40
N ARG A 178 -9.90 -7.79 9.21
CA ARG A 178 -9.09 -6.97 10.11
C ARG A 178 -9.66 -7.04 11.52
N VAL A 179 -8.76 -7.27 12.46
CA VAL A 179 -9.14 -7.74 13.77
C VAL A 179 -8.65 -6.88 14.91
N ASP A 180 -8.03 -5.75 14.64
CA ASP A 180 -7.50 -4.96 15.73
C ASP A 180 -7.95 -3.49 15.71
N PRO A 181 -9.20 -3.22 16.11
CA PRO A 181 -9.61 -1.86 16.42
C PRO A 181 -8.92 -1.33 17.70
N LEU A 182 -8.28 -2.20 18.50
CA LEU A 182 -7.64 -1.78 19.74
C LEU A 182 -6.27 -1.14 19.51
N GLN A 183 -5.51 -1.56 18.50
CA GLN A 183 -4.29 -0.86 18.10
C GLN A 183 -4.61 0.54 17.61
N ASP A 184 -5.73 0.70 16.94
CA ASP A 184 -6.18 1.99 16.44
C ASP A 184 -6.80 2.87 17.53
N LYS A 185 -7.25 2.31 18.65
CA LYS A 185 -7.75 3.13 19.77
C LYS A 185 -6.71 4.07 20.36
N ALA A 186 -5.43 3.72 20.32
CA ALA A 186 -4.37 4.60 20.80
C ALA A 186 -4.14 5.80 19.87
N SER A 187 -4.30 5.61 18.55
CA SER A 187 -4.21 6.67 17.53
C SER A 187 -5.57 7.29 17.22
N GLY A 188 -6.66 6.60 17.55
CA GLY A 188 -8.02 6.98 17.20
C GLY A 188 -8.34 6.85 15.71
N ILE A 189 -7.47 6.23 14.90
CA ILE A 189 -7.65 6.10 13.46
C ILE A 189 -8.03 4.67 13.10
N TRP A 190 -9.04 4.53 12.25
CA TRP A 190 -9.51 3.27 11.71
C TRP A 190 -9.00 3.05 10.29
N MET A 191 -8.64 1.82 9.96
CA MET A 191 -8.43 1.47 8.56
C MET A 191 -9.79 1.12 7.93
N PRO A 192 -10.25 1.82 6.89
CA PRO A 192 -11.47 1.47 6.18
C PRO A 192 -11.29 0.17 5.40
N LEU A 193 -12.36 -0.34 4.81
CA LEU A 193 -12.26 -1.44 3.86
C LEU A 193 -11.46 -0.96 2.63
N LEU A 194 -10.32 -1.57 2.36
CA LEU A 194 -9.40 -1.16 1.29
C LEU A 194 -9.35 -2.07 0.06
N PRO A 195 -9.90 -3.31 0.02
CA PRO A 195 -9.85 -4.10 -1.20
C PRO A 195 -10.61 -3.38 -2.31
N TYR A 196 -9.87 -2.88 -3.28
CA TYR A 196 -10.46 -2.25 -4.45
C TYR A 196 -11.24 -3.25 -5.26
N GLY A 197 -12.42 -2.83 -5.73
CA GLY A 197 -13.36 -3.72 -6.35
C GLY A 197 -14.24 -4.47 -5.33
N ALA A 198 -14.16 -4.16 -4.04
CA ALA A 198 -15.15 -4.61 -3.07
C ALA A 198 -16.54 -4.12 -3.48
N THR A 199 -17.54 -4.98 -3.35
CA THR A 199 -18.93 -4.62 -3.67
C THR A 199 -19.55 -3.79 -2.56
N LEU A 200 -20.68 -3.14 -2.85
CA LEU A 200 -21.44 -2.43 -1.82
C LEU A 200 -21.82 -3.35 -0.65
N GLU A 201 -22.20 -4.59 -0.94
CA GLU A 201 -22.51 -5.57 0.11
C GLU A 201 -21.32 -5.81 1.03
N MET A 202 -20.13 -5.97 0.45
CA MET A 202 -18.90 -6.14 1.23
C MET A 202 -18.62 -4.92 2.12
N VAL A 203 -18.80 -3.71 1.59
CA VAL A 203 -18.65 -2.47 2.37
C VAL A 203 -19.63 -2.43 3.53
N GLN A 204 -20.90 -2.71 3.27
CA GLN A 204 -21.94 -2.70 4.29
C GLN A 204 -21.68 -3.74 5.39
N LEU A 205 -21.29 -4.96 5.03
CA LEU A 205 -20.95 -6.01 5.98
C LEU A 205 -19.72 -5.65 6.82
N PHE A 206 -18.69 -5.08 6.19
CA PHE A 206 -17.49 -4.64 6.90
C PHE A 206 -17.82 -3.56 7.93
N GLU A 207 -18.55 -2.53 7.53
CA GLU A 207 -18.93 -1.41 8.39
C GLU A 207 -19.88 -1.87 9.53
N ALA A 208 -20.80 -2.80 9.24
CA ALA A 208 -21.64 -3.42 10.27
C ALA A 208 -20.80 -4.20 11.31
N ARG A 209 -19.76 -4.91 10.88
CA ARG A 209 -18.83 -5.59 11.79
C ARG A 209 -18.04 -4.62 12.67
N MET A 210 -17.77 -3.42 12.15
CA MET A 210 -17.12 -2.36 12.92
C MET A 210 -18.08 -1.59 13.83
N GLU A 211 -19.36 -2.01 13.87
CA GLU A 211 -20.45 -1.33 14.61
C GLU A 211 -20.73 0.09 14.14
N HIS A 212 -20.35 0.38 12.90
CA HIS A 212 -20.63 1.65 12.28
C HIS A 212 -22.07 1.68 11.75
N THR A 213 -22.67 2.87 11.79
CA THR A 213 -24.06 3.06 11.39
C THR A 213 -24.14 3.72 10.01
N PHE A 214 -24.89 3.13 9.09
CA PHE A 214 -25.17 3.74 7.80
C PHE A 214 -25.91 5.08 7.96
N ASP A 215 -25.37 6.14 7.36
CA ASP A 215 -26.00 7.47 7.34
C ASP A 215 -26.77 7.67 6.03
N ALA A 216 -28.03 7.29 6.05
CA ALA A 216 -28.91 7.38 4.88
C ALA A 216 -29.15 8.84 4.43
N GLU A 217 -29.16 9.81 5.35
CA GLU A 217 -29.42 11.22 5.04
C GLU A 217 -28.22 11.88 4.35
N ALA A 218 -27.00 11.53 4.77
CA ALA A 218 -25.77 12.09 4.20
C ALA A 218 -25.27 11.31 2.98
N SER A 219 -25.75 10.09 2.76
CA SER A 219 -25.40 9.25 1.60
C SER A 219 -26.12 9.72 0.33
N LYS A 220 -25.51 9.45 -0.81
CA LYS A 220 -26.06 9.71 -2.15
C LYS A 220 -25.91 8.48 -3.02
N PRO A 221 -26.73 7.44 -2.83
CA PRO A 221 -26.61 6.17 -3.55
C PRO A 221 -26.68 6.34 -5.07
N ASP A 222 -27.51 7.29 -5.54
CA ASP A 222 -27.63 7.69 -6.96
C ASP A 222 -26.32 8.22 -7.55
N LYS A 223 -25.37 8.61 -6.70
CA LYS A 223 -24.01 9.07 -7.07
C LYS A 223 -22.90 8.12 -6.61
N GLY A 224 -23.25 6.94 -6.14
CA GLY A 224 -22.29 5.98 -5.62
C GLY A 224 -21.61 6.38 -4.31
N VAL A 225 -22.20 7.30 -3.53
CA VAL A 225 -21.61 7.80 -2.29
C VAL A 225 -22.32 7.20 -1.08
N PHE A 226 -21.60 6.45 -0.27
CA PHE A 226 -22.10 5.77 0.92
C PHE A 226 -21.31 6.22 2.14
N LYS A 227 -22.04 6.67 3.17
CA LYS A 227 -21.45 7.20 4.40
C LYS A 227 -21.86 6.41 5.61
N PHE A 228 -20.92 6.27 6.54
CA PHE A 228 -21.12 5.57 7.80
C PHE A 228 -20.61 6.42 8.96
N LYS A 229 -21.39 6.47 10.03
CA LYS A 229 -20.99 7.06 11.31
C LYS A 229 -20.25 6.01 12.12
N THR A 230 -19.03 6.33 12.55
CA THR A 230 -18.18 5.38 13.27
C THR A 230 -18.45 5.34 14.77
N GLY A 231 -19.15 6.32 15.30
CA GLY A 231 -19.31 6.50 16.75
C GLY A 231 -18.04 6.97 17.45
N HIS A 232 -16.94 7.16 16.73
CA HIS A 232 -15.69 7.65 17.30
C HIS A 232 -15.70 9.18 17.42
N GLU A 233 -15.17 9.72 18.53
CA GLU A 233 -15.22 11.16 18.81
C GLU A 233 -14.43 11.98 17.79
N VAL A 234 -13.27 11.51 17.38
CA VAL A 234 -12.38 12.22 16.44
C VAL A 234 -12.67 11.83 14.99
N TYR A 235 -12.64 10.52 14.68
CA TYR A 235 -12.86 9.99 13.33
C TYR A 235 -14.30 9.53 13.20
N ASN A 236 -15.19 10.44 12.99
CA ASN A 236 -16.62 10.24 13.15
C ASN A 236 -17.36 9.77 11.88
N GLU A 237 -16.70 9.79 10.72
CA GLU A 237 -17.32 9.43 9.45
C GLU A 237 -16.34 8.66 8.54
N VAL A 238 -16.86 7.63 7.89
CA VAL A 238 -16.21 6.98 6.74
C VAL A 238 -17.10 7.16 5.53
N THR A 239 -16.53 7.60 4.42
CA THR A 239 -17.20 7.74 3.13
C THR A 239 -16.56 6.79 2.12
N TYR A 240 -17.40 6.08 1.38
CA TYR A 240 -17.03 5.22 0.26
C TYR A 240 -17.60 5.76 -1.03
N TRP A 241 -16.80 5.77 -2.08
CA TRP A 241 -17.22 6.08 -3.43
C TRP A 241 -17.12 4.81 -4.27
N LEU A 242 -18.25 4.41 -4.84
CA LEU A 242 -18.39 3.20 -5.64
C LEU A 242 -18.72 3.59 -7.08
N ASP A 243 -18.11 2.92 -8.05
CA ASP A 243 -18.39 3.14 -9.46
C ASP A 243 -19.79 2.63 -9.83
N LEU A 244 -20.67 3.54 -10.23
CA LEU A 244 -22.04 3.22 -10.65
C LEU A 244 -22.08 2.50 -12.00
N LYS A 245 -21.03 2.59 -12.82
CA LYS A 245 -20.98 1.96 -14.15
C LYS A 245 -20.63 0.48 -14.10
N THR A 246 -19.94 0.09 -13.05
CA THR A 246 -19.42 -1.28 -12.87
C THR A 246 -20.02 -1.93 -11.61
N ASN A 247 -21.34 -1.79 -11.40
CA ASN A 247 -22.08 -2.45 -10.33
C ASN A 247 -21.60 -2.14 -8.91
N HIS A 248 -21.28 -0.87 -8.65
CA HIS A 248 -20.93 -0.38 -7.33
C HIS A 248 -19.65 -0.99 -6.75
N PHE A 249 -18.60 -1.09 -7.55
CA PHE A 249 -17.29 -1.43 -7.02
C PHE A 249 -16.62 -0.25 -6.33
N LEU A 250 -15.96 -0.54 -5.21
CA LEU A 250 -15.22 0.43 -4.44
C LEU A 250 -14.05 1.01 -5.27
N GLU A 251 -14.02 2.32 -5.42
CA GLU A 251 -12.95 3.06 -6.08
C GLU A 251 -12.11 3.87 -5.10
N GLU A 252 -12.78 4.42 -4.08
CA GLU A 252 -12.17 5.37 -3.18
C GLU A 252 -12.86 5.34 -1.83
N CYS A 253 -12.11 5.61 -0.76
CA CYS A 253 -12.70 5.80 0.55
C CYS A 253 -11.97 6.91 1.32
N LYS A 254 -12.68 7.57 2.23
CA LYS A 254 -12.13 8.61 3.10
C LYS A 254 -12.60 8.40 4.53
N ILE A 255 -11.65 8.37 5.46
CA ILE A 255 -11.93 8.57 6.88
C ILE A 255 -11.88 10.07 7.14
N SER A 256 -12.96 10.63 7.59
CA SER A 256 -13.05 12.04 7.95
C SER A 256 -12.95 12.23 9.46
N CYS A 257 -12.27 13.27 9.88
CA CYS A 257 -12.17 13.64 11.29
C CYS A 257 -12.86 14.99 11.57
N ASP A 258 -13.17 15.21 12.84
CA ASP A 258 -13.62 16.50 13.31
C ASP A 258 -12.51 17.54 13.12
N THR A 259 -12.92 18.73 12.67
CA THR A 259 -12.00 19.86 12.45
C THR A 259 -11.35 20.36 13.73
N LEU A 260 -11.99 20.17 14.89
CA LEU A 260 -11.49 20.60 16.18
C LEU A 260 -10.46 19.62 16.79
N HIS A 261 -10.61 18.33 16.49
CA HIS A 261 -9.80 17.26 17.07
C HIS A 261 -8.91 16.57 16.03
N ARG A 262 -8.58 17.27 14.95
CA ARG A 262 -7.76 16.68 13.88
C ARG A 262 -6.40 16.23 14.39
N PRO A 263 -5.90 15.08 13.94
CA PRO A 263 -4.57 14.59 14.29
C PRO A 263 -3.48 15.51 13.73
N THR A 264 -2.33 15.48 14.36
CA THR A 264 -1.16 16.15 13.80
C THR A 264 -0.60 15.39 12.61
N PRO A 265 0.14 16.06 11.69
CA PRO A 265 0.82 15.38 10.59
C PRO A 265 1.73 14.24 11.06
N GLU A 266 2.40 14.42 12.20
CA GLU A 266 3.30 13.42 12.78
C GLU A 266 2.55 12.18 13.26
N GLN A 267 1.36 12.34 13.87
CA GLN A 267 0.52 11.22 14.28
C GLN A 267 0.05 10.41 13.08
N LEU A 268 -0.32 11.09 11.99
CA LEU A 268 -0.74 10.43 10.74
C LEU A 268 0.42 9.73 10.05
N ASP A 269 1.61 10.33 10.05
CA ASP A 269 2.82 9.70 9.51
C ASP A 269 3.14 8.39 10.24
N VAL A 270 3.13 8.41 11.57
CA VAL A 270 3.35 7.21 12.40
C VAL A 270 2.28 6.15 12.11
N TYR A 271 1.01 6.55 12.03
CA TYR A 271 -0.08 5.63 11.72
C TYR A 271 0.06 4.98 10.34
N LEU A 272 0.24 5.79 9.29
CA LEU A 272 0.35 5.29 7.92
C LEU A 272 1.56 4.36 7.74
N LYS A 273 2.71 4.73 8.32
CA LYS A 273 3.90 3.87 8.33
C LYS A 273 3.68 2.55 9.04
N ALA A 274 2.98 2.57 10.18
CA ALA A 274 2.61 1.34 10.89
C ALA A 274 1.69 0.43 10.07
N GLN A 275 0.88 1.00 9.18
CA GLN A 275 0.03 0.26 8.23
C GLN A 275 0.79 -0.19 6.96
N GLY A 276 2.05 0.16 6.82
CA GLY A 276 2.90 -0.24 5.69
C GLY A 276 2.94 0.77 4.54
N PHE A 277 2.30 1.91 4.69
CA PHE A 277 2.43 2.99 3.72
C PHE A 277 3.77 3.69 3.85
N LYS A 278 4.33 4.10 2.71
CA LYS A 278 5.56 4.87 2.61
C LYS A 278 5.25 6.28 2.09
N PRO A 279 5.94 7.31 2.57
CA PRO A 279 5.81 8.65 1.98
C PRO A 279 6.37 8.66 0.56
N THR A 280 5.70 9.35 -0.36
CA THR A 280 6.19 9.55 -1.73
C THR A 280 7.21 10.68 -1.83
N GLY A 281 7.31 11.56 -0.82
CA GLY A 281 7.98 12.85 -0.92
C GLY A 281 7.17 13.93 -1.67
N LEU A 282 6.13 13.54 -2.39
CA LEU A 282 5.24 14.44 -3.09
C LEU A 282 4.18 15.03 -2.17
N LYS A 283 3.63 16.16 -2.61
CA LYS A 283 2.49 16.82 -1.98
C LYS A 283 1.42 17.09 -3.03
N ASP A 284 0.17 17.13 -2.57
CA ASP A 284 -0.93 17.59 -3.41
C ASP A 284 -0.89 19.12 -3.61
N LYS A 285 -1.83 19.65 -4.38
CA LYS A 285 -1.94 21.10 -4.65
C LYS A 285 -2.22 21.95 -3.41
N GLU A 286 -2.75 21.38 -2.35
CA GLU A 286 -2.98 21.99 -1.05
C GLU A 286 -1.76 21.87 -0.12
N GLY A 287 -0.71 21.15 -0.55
CA GLY A 287 0.51 20.93 0.22
C GLY A 287 0.44 19.78 1.21
N ASN A 288 -0.55 18.91 1.11
CA ASN A 288 -0.68 17.71 1.93
C ASN A 288 0.25 16.59 1.47
N PRO A 289 0.87 15.84 2.40
CA PRO A 289 1.74 14.74 2.03
C PRO A 289 0.95 13.56 1.45
N ILE A 290 1.56 12.89 0.47
CA ILE A 290 1.03 11.72 -0.21
C ILE A 290 1.84 10.50 0.21
N TYR A 291 1.13 9.42 0.57
CA TYR A 291 1.69 8.12 0.93
C TYR A 291 1.23 7.06 -0.04
N TYR A 292 1.93 5.93 -0.09
CA TYR A 292 1.58 4.81 -0.93
C TYR A 292 1.88 3.47 -0.29
N ASP A 293 1.12 2.45 -0.68
CA ASP A 293 1.48 1.04 -0.51
C ASP A 293 1.46 0.35 -1.89
N LYS A 294 2.65 0.07 -2.42
CA LYS A 294 2.83 -0.56 -3.74
C LYS A 294 2.23 -1.96 -3.80
N SER A 295 2.26 -2.70 -2.67
CA SER A 295 1.80 -4.09 -2.61
C SER A 295 0.30 -4.25 -2.89
N ILE A 296 -0.48 -3.23 -2.56
CA ILE A 296 -1.93 -3.16 -2.76
C ILE A 296 -2.34 -2.05 -3.73
N LYS A 297 -1.37 -1.37 -4.36
CA LYS A 297 -1.58 -0.29 -5.34
C LYS A 297 -2.45 0.85 -4.81
N LEU A 298 -2.31 1.19 -3.53
CA LEU A 298 -3.05 2.27 -2.90
C LEU A 298 -2.20 3.51 -2.69
N ILE A 299 -2.86 4.64 -2.88
CA ILE A 299 -2.38 5.96 -2.50
C ILE A 299 -3.23 6.44 -1.33
N ALA A 300 -2.58 7.05 -0.33
CA ALA A 300 -3.24 7.71 0.78
C ALA A 300 -2.85 9.20 0.80
N ASN A 301 -3.83 10.05 0.58
CA ASN A 301 -3.69 11.50 0.73
C ASN A 301 -4.09 11.91 2.15
N VAL A 302 -3.20 12.63 2.81
CA VAL A 302 -3.45 13.17 4.15
C VAL A 302 -4.05 14.57 4.01
N ASP A 303 -5.36 14.65 3.88
CA ASP A 303 -6.12 15.86 3.56
C ASP A 303 -6.38 16.70 4.83
N MET A 304 -5.37 17.44 5.28
CA MET A 304 -5.41 18.23 6.53
C MET A 304 -5.38 19.74 6.32
N ASN A 305 -4.95 20.20 5.16
CA ASN A 305 -4.88 21.61 4.86
C ASN A 305 -6.24 22.12 4.34
N ILE A 306 -6.75 23.16 4.97
CA ILE A 306 -8.02 23.78 4.58
C ILE A 306 -7.87 24.38 3.19
N PRO A 307 -8.73 24.01 2.22
CA PRO A 307 -8.69 24.59 0.89
C PRO A 307 -8.81 26.13 0.90
N LYS A 308 -8.13 26.78 -0.02
CA LYS A 308 -8.20 28.25 -0.16
C LYS A 308 -9.53 28.72 -0.75
N ASP A 309 -10.15 27.87 -1.56
CA ASP A 309 -11.45 28.16 -2.17
C ASP A 309 -12.57 28.16 -1.13
N ALA A 310 -13.39 29.23 -1.12
CA ALA A 310 -14.43 29.43 -0.12
C ALA A 310 -15.51 28.33 -0.16
N LYS A 311 -15.90 27.88 -1.36
CA LYS A 311 -16.92 26.84 -1.53
C LYS A 311 -16.40 25.46 -1.11
N ALA A 312 -15.15 25.16 -1.46
CA ALA A 312 -14.49 23.93 -1.02
C ALA A 312 -14.31 23.91 0.51
N LYS A 313 -14.06 25.08 1.12
CA LYS A 313 -13.90 25.20 2.58
C LYS A 313 -15.15 24.85 3.36
N GLU A 314 -16.34 25.18 2.86
CA GLU A 314 -17.60 24.89 3.53
C GLU A 314 -17.88 23.38 3.67
N THR A 315 -17.46 22.61 2.68
CA THR A 315 -17.67 21.15 2.62
C THR A 315 -16.46 20.34 3.04
N PHE A 316 -15.35 21.01 3.30
CA PHE A 316 -14.09 20.35 3.65
C PHE A 316 -14.21 19.62 5.00
N ARG A 317 -13.77 18.37 4.99
CA ARG A 317 -13.55 17.56 6.18
C ARG A 317 -12.14 17.03 6.14
N PRO A 318 -11.29 17.34 7.13
CA PRO A 318 -9.96 16.76 7.21
C PRO A 318 -10.05 15.23 7.34
N GLY A 319 -9.02 14.54 6.88
CA GLY A 319 -9.03 13.09 6.93
C GLY A 319 -7.93 12.43 6.13
N ILE A 320 -8.04 11.12 5.94
CA ILE A 320 -7.19 10.33 5.06
C ILE A 320 -8.06 9.77 3.95
N GLN A 321 -7.70 10.10 2.72
CA GLN A 321 -8.37 9.63 1.52
C GLN A 321 -7.51 8.55 0.86
N TYR A 322 -8.11 7.39 0.62
CA TYR A 322 -7.46 6.25 -0.01
C TYR A 322 -8.06 6.03 -1.39
N TYR A 323 -7.23 5.84 -2.38
CA TYR A 323 -7.67 5.50 -3.73
C TYR A 323 -6.71 4.55 -4.42
N TYR A 324 -7.27 3.75 -5.30
CA TYR A 324 -6.52 2.80 -6.10
C TYR A 324 -5.87 3.47 -7.31
N ASN A 325 -4.64 3.06 -7.61
CA ASN A 325 -3.97 3.49 -8.82
C ASN A 325 -3.26 2.30 -9.46
N SER A 326 -3.78 1.82 -10.59
CA SER A 326 -3.18 0.72 -11.35
C SER A 326 -1.75 1.02 -11.78
N ASP A 327 -1.49 2.28 -12.09
CA ASP A 327 -0.24 2.78 -12.63
C ASP A 327 0.67 3.42 -11.55
N ILE A 328 0.44 3.03 -10.28
CA ILE A 328 1.16 3.58 -9.14
C ILE A 328 2.68 3.58 -9.34
N GLU A 329 3.20 2.56 -10.00
CA GLU A 329 4.64 2.47 -10.28
C GLU A 329 5.16 3.58 -11.18
N GLN A 330 4.30 4.14 -12.04
CA GLN A 330 4.66 5.27 -12.89
C GLN A 330 4.69 6.58 -12.12
N LEU A 331 3.94 6.66 -11.01
CA LEU A 331 3.85 7.86 -10.16
C LEU A 331 4.86 7.86 -9.02
N LEU A 332 5.35 6.68 -8.63
CA LEU A 332 6.24 6.56 -7.48
C LEU A 332 7.66 7.01 -7.82
N PRO A 333 8.36 7.62 -6.86
CA PRO A 333 9.78 7.83 -6.96
C PRO A 333 10.51 6.48 -7.05
N TYR A 334 11.69 6.48 -7.65
CA TYR A 334 12.54 5.29 -7.69
C TYR A 334 12.99 4.91 -6.27
N GLU A 335 12.92 3.62 -5.94
CA GLU A 335 13.38 3.13 -4.63
C GLU A 335 14.88 3.27 -4.47
N GLU A 336 15.63 3.03 -5.56
CA GLU A 336 17.08 3.16 -5.62
C GLU A 336 17.49 4.00 -6.81
N VAL A 337 18.43 4.90 -6.61
CA VAL A 337 19.02 5.73 -7.64
C VAL A 337 20.55 5.74 -7.51
N ASP A 338 21.22 5.62 -8.64
CA ASP A 338 22.68 5.79 -8.70
C ASP A 338 22.98 7.26 -8.84
N PHE A 339 23.31 7.92 -7.72
CA PHE A 339 23.53 9.36 -7.66
C PHE A 339 25.03 9.72 -7.65
N PRO A 340 25.51 10.50 -8.61
CA PRO A 340 26.90 10.92 -8.68
C PRO A 340 27.12 12.15 -7.80
N MET A 341 27.55 11.96 -6.55
CA MET A 341 27.88 13.07 -5.67
C MET A 341 28.98 13.95 -6.30
N PRO A 342 28.79 15.26 -6.47
CA PRO A 342 29.84 16.13 -7.02
C PRO A 342 31.00 16.30 -6.06
N LEU A 343 32.16 16.60 -6.60
CA LEU A 343 33.36 16.93 -5.81
C LEU A 343 33.21 18.30 -5.16
N PHE A 344 33.57 18.39 -3.88
CA PHE A 344 33.46 19.64 -3.08
C PHE A 344 34.79 20.38 -2.99
N GLY A 345 35.17 21.03 -4.05
CA GLY A 345 36.39 21.88 -4.13
C GLY A 345 36.06 23.32 -4.49
N PHE A 346 34.84 23.76 -4.18
CA PHE A 346 34.33 25.08 -4.59
C PHE A 346 35.21 26.22 -4.10
N GLU A 347 35.53 27.15 -5.01
CA GLU A 347 36.37 28.34 -4.81
C GLU A 347 37.83 28.06 -4.34
N LYS A 348 38.23 26.79 -4.29
CA LYS A 348 39.57 26.37 -3.84
C LYS A 348 40.37 25.64 -4.90
N GLU A 349 39.69 24.96 -5.79
CA GLU A 349 40.29 24.12 -6.80
C GLU A 349 40.05 24.71 -8.21
N LYS A 350 41.00 24.52 -9.11
CA LYS A 350 40.82 24.87 -10.50
C LYS A 350 39.89 23.89 -11.19
N ILE A 351 39.03 24.36 -12.10
CA ILE A 351 38.11 23.51 -12.87
C ILE A 351 38.87 22.39 -13.58
N GLU A 352 40.06 22.71 -14.18
CA GLU A 352 40.88 21.71 -14.87
C GLU A 352 41.32 20.56 -13.95
N ASP A 353 41.65 20.85 -12.69
CA ASP A 353 42.07 19.84 -11.73
C ASP A 353 40.89 19.00 -11.23
N VAL A 354 39.71 19.62 -11.06
CA VAL A 354 38.47 18.94 -10.79
C VAL A 354 38.09 17.99 -11.94
N MET A 355 38.24 18.43 -13.19
CA MET A 355 38.02 17.60 -14.38
C MET A 355 38.94 16.38 -14.42
N LYS A 356 40.24 16.53 -14.06
CA LYS A 356 41.16 15.37 -13.93
C LYS A 356 40.69 14.38 -12.87
N LYS A 357 40.24 14.88 -11.70
CA LYS A 357 39.69 14.00 -10.63
C LYS A 357 38.46 13.24 -11.09
N TYR A 358 37.58 13.86 -11.87
CA TYR A 358 36.44 13.12 -12.45
C TYR A 358 36.87 12.06 -13.46
N ALA A 359 37.94 12.35 -14.27
CA ALA A 359 38.48 11.34 -15.17
C ALA A 359 39.08 10.15 -14.42
N ASP A 360 39.73 10.37 -13.27
CA ASP A 360 40.21 9.29 -12.37
C ASP A 360 39.07 8.46 -11.79
N LEU A 361 37.88 9.05 -11.66
CA LEU A 361 36.65 8.36 -11.28
C LEU A 361 35.94 7.67 -12.46
N ASN A 362 36.54 7.60 -13.61
CA ASN A 362 36.01 7.06 -14.86
C ASN A 362 34.80 7.82 -15.42
N TYR A 363 34.67 9.11 -15.14
CA TYR A 363 33.71 9.99 -15.80
C TYR A 363 34.33 10.55 -17.08
N THR A 364 33.50 10.76 -18.10
CA THR A 364 33.96 11.27 -19.40
C THR A 364 33.76 12.78 -19.49
N ALA A 365 34.77 13.51 -19.81
CA ALA A 365 34.64 14.95 -20.08
C ALA A 365 33.62 15.18 -21.21
N ALA A 366 32.73 16.13 -21.02
CA ALA A 366 31.70 16.48 -21.99
C ALA A 366 31.55 18.01 -22.05
N VAL A 367 31.14 18.47 -23.23
CA VAL A 367 30.63 19.82 -23.42
C VAL A 367 29.10 19.68 -23.39
N VAL A 368 28.46 20.36 -22.46
CA VAL A 368 27.00 20.27 -22.27
C VAL A 368 26.36 21.55 -22.79
N ASP A 369 25.58 21.44 -23.86
CA ASP A 369 24.79 22.54 -24.38
C ASP A 369 23.52 22.69 -23.56
N MET A 370 23.36 23.80 -22.87
CA MET A 370 22.10 24.15 -22.24
C MET A 370 21.18 24.81 -23.25
N LEU A 371 19.92 24.40 -23.29
CA LEU A 371 18.87 24.76 -24.26
C LEU A 371 18.65 26.29 -24.48
N SER A 372 19.28 27.14 -23.70
CA SER A 372 19.08 28.60 -23.76
C SER A 372 20.36 29.45 -23.80
N ASN A 373 21.54 28.86 -23.91
CA ASN A 373 22.79 29.61 -23.87
C ASN A 373 23.66 29.35 -25.08
N GLU A 374 24.24 30.45 -25.63
CA GLU A 374 25.15 30.43 -26.77
C GLU A 374 26.55 29.89 -26.41
N LEU A 375 26.87 29.68 -25.14
CA LEU A 375 28.16 29.20 -24.69
C LEU A 375 28.08 27.80 -24.09
N PRO A 376 28.91 26.85 -24.55
CA PRO A 376 28.97 25.52 -24.01
C PRO A 376 29.57 25.50 -22.59
N PHE A 377 29.00 24.73 -21.69
CA PHE A 377 29.54 24.56 -20.34
C PHE A 377 30.45 23.33 -20.26
N GLN A 378 31.49 23.44 -19.45
CA GLN A 378 32.32 22.28 -19.13
C GLN A 378 31.53 21.36 -18.19
N GLY A 379 31.63 20.07 -18.41
CA GLY A 379 30.96 19.09 -17.62
C GLY A 379 31.53 17.68 -17.79
N VAL A 380 30.92 16.74 -17.11
CA VAL A 380 31.28 15.34 -17.23
C VAL A 380 30.01 14.50 -17.42
N GLN A 381 30.11 13.49 -18.25
CA GLN A 381 29.12 12.45 -18.35
C GLN A 381 29.36 11.40 -17.27
N THR A 382 28.31 11.03 -16.59
CA THR A 382 28.31 9.96 -15.61
C THR A 382 27.84 8.65 -16.26
N ARG A 383 27.88 7.54 -15.51
CA ARG A 383 27.28 6.27 -15.91
C ARG A 383 25.92 6.05 -15.24
N CYS A 384 25.46 7.06 -14.49
CA CYS A 384 24.23 6.99 -13.72
C CYS A 384 23.01 7.11 -14.64
N LYS A 385 22.08 6.21 -14.50
CA LYS A 385 20.90 6.11 -15.36
C LYS A 385 20.05 7.39 -15.35
N TYR A 386 19.82 7.93 -14.16
CA TYR A 386 18.93 9.08 -13.95
C TYR A 386 19.65 10.41 -13.82
N PHE A 387 20.98 10.38 -13.66
CA PHE A 387 21.82 11.55 -13.48
C PHE A 387 22.97 11.51 -14.48
N PRO A 388 22.68 11.75 -15.78
CA PRO A 388 23.64 11.46 -16.86
C PRO A 388 24.82 12.40 -16.90
N SER A 389 24.71 13.60 -16.28
CA SER A 389 25.76 14.62 -16.43
C SER A 389 25.90 15.48 -15.18
N ILE A 390 27.12 15.99 -14.96
CA ILE A 390 27.42 17.04 -14.00
C ILE A 390 27.99 18.24 -14.79
N ILE A 391 27.37 19.41 -14.66
CA ILE A 391 27.87 20.65 -15.21
C ILE A 391 28.68 21.36 -14.14
N LEU A 392 29.84 21.90 -14.53
CA LEU A 392 30.74 22.64 -13.66
C LEU A 392 30.73 24.15 -14.04
N PHE A 393 30.57 24.99 -13.05
CA PHE A 393 30.53 26.43 -13.20
C PHE A 393 31.78 27.07 -12.60
N PRO A 394 32.32 28.10 -13.24
CA PRO A 394 33.40 28.89 -12.67
C PRO A 394 32.93 29.69 -11.47
N ALA A 395 33.86 30.06 -10.60
CA ALA A 395 33.61 30.99 -9.51
C ALA A 395 33.52 32.44 -10.03
N ASP A 396 32.66 33.28 -9.39
CA ASP A 396 32.44 34.66 -9.83
C ASP A 396 33.68 35.53 -9.76
N LYS A 397 34.56 35.28 -8.81
CA LYS A 397 35.72 36.07 -8.53
C LYS A 397 36.95 35.67 -9.38
N ASP A 398 36.99 34.41 -9.79
CA ASP A 398 38.04 33.82 -10.58
C ASP A 398 37.51 32.69 -11.43
N GLU A 399 37.34 32.93 -12.72
CA GLU A 399 36.78 31.96 -13.67
C GLU A 399 37.62 30.68 -13.84
N SER A 400 38.86 30.67 -13.36
CA SER A 400 39.69 29.48 -13.35
C SER A 400 39.33 28.52 -12.20
N LEU A 401 38.66 29.01 -11.17
CA LEU A 401 38.27 28.24 -10.01
C LEU A 401 36.88 27.61 -10.20
N TYR A 402 36.72 26.43 -9.60
CA TYR A 402 35.46 25.70 -9.57
C TYR A 402 34.50 26.35 -8.56
N GLY A 403 33.40 26.95 -9.03
CA GLY A 403 32.48 27.74 -8.21
C GLY A 403 31.22 26.97 -7.80
N ALA A 404 30.65 26.14 -8.68
CA ALA A 404 29.42 25.41 -8.44
C ALA A 404 29.28 24.19 -9.35
N ALA A 405 28.36 23.28 -9.02
CA ALA A 405 28.00 22.16 -9.88
C ALA A 405 26.49 22.01 -9.99
N ILE A 406 26.02 21.53 -11.14
CA ILE A 406 24.65 21.03 -11.29
C ILE A 406 24.71 19.58 -11.75
N VAL A 407 24.12 18.70 -10.97
CA VAL A 407 23.88 17.31 -11.35
C VAL A 407 22.54 17.25 -12.08
N ILE A 408 22.61 17.05 -13.40
CA ILE A 408 21.42 17.03 -14.27
C ILE A 408 20.64 15.74 -14.01
N CYS A 409 19.32 15.86 -13.86
CA CYS A 409 18.40 14.76 -13.73
C CYS A 409 17.60 14.58 -15.03
N SER A 410 17.57 13.36 -15.55
CA SER A 410 16.79 13.00 -16.76
C SER A 410 15.34 12.63 -16.46
N ASP A 411 15.03 12.29 -15.20
CA ASP A 411 13.69 11.92 -14.76
C ASP A 411 13.43 12.46 -13.34
N SER A 412 12.52 13.42 -13.22
CA SER A 412 12.22 14.10 -11.95
C SER A 412 11.83 13.16 -10.81
N LYS A 413 11.31 11.96 -11.10
CA LYS A 413 11.02 10.95 -10.07
C LYS A 413 12.26 10.51 -9.30
N ALA A 414 13.45 10.61 -9.91
CA ALA A 414 14.70 10.32 -9.23
C ALA A 414 15.02 11.35 -8.14
N LEU A 415 14.57 12.59 -8.29
CA LEU A 415 14.78 13.66 -7.29
C LEU A 415 13.97 13.45 -6.01
N HIS A 416 12.91 12.64 -6.09
CA HIS A 416 12.06 12.28 -4.94
C HIS A 416 12.41 10.92 -4.32
N SER A 417 13.44 10.25 -4.84
CA SER A 417 13.86 8.96 -4.32
C SER A 417 14.28 9.06 -2.85
N PRO A 418 13.73 8.21 -1.97
CA PRO A 418 14.22 8.11 -0.59
C PRO A 418 15.72 7.77 -0.52
N ASP A 419 16.22 6.96 -1.46
CA ASP A 419 17.63 6.61 -1.57
C ASP A 419 18.52 7.82 -1.91
N LEU A 420 18.03 8.75 -2.73
CA LEU A 420 18.72 10.02 -2.99
C LEU A 420 18.88 10.84 -1.70
N ILE A 421 17.79 10.99 -0.96
CA ILE A 421 17.79 11.73 0.30
C ILE A 421 18.76 11.08 1.31
N ASP A 422 18.68 9.76 1.44
CA ASP A 422 19.59 9.00 2.31
C ASP A 422 21.08 9.16 1.89
N LYS A 423 21.37 9.19 0.59
CA LYS A 423 22.74 9.48 0.07
C LYS A 423 23.22 10.88 0.39
N LEU A 424 22.33 11.87 0.29
CA LEU A 424 22.64 13.24 0.71
C LEU A 424 22.92 13.30 2.22
N GLU A 425 22.07 12.70 3.03
CA GLU A 425 22.22 12.66 4.48
C GLU A 425 23.49 11.90 4.92
N LYS A 426 23.79 10.77 4.33
CA LYS A 426 25.06 10.03 4.56
C LYS A 426 26.29 10.81 4.16
N SER A 427 26.15 11.73 3.21
CA SER A 427 27.21 12.66 2.80
C SER A 427 27.28 13.92 3.67
N GLY A 428 26.51 13.96 4.78
CA GLY A 428 26.54 15.04 5.76
C GLY A 428 25.60 16.21 5.45
N PHE A 429 24.70 16.08 4.48
CA PHE A 429 23.70 17.10 4.22
C PHE A 429 22.49 16.93 5.14
N VAL A 430 21.99 18.04 5.66
CA VAL A 430 20.81 18.12 6.52
C VAL A 430 19.79 19.06 5.87
N PHE A 431 18.53 18.66 5.85
CA PHE A 431 17.46 19.50 5.32
C PHE A 431 17.32 20.80 6.12
N ASP A 432 17.43 21.95 5.44
CA ASP A 432 17.31 23.27 6.06
C ASP A 432 15.98 23.93 5.73
N LYS A 433 15.01 23.79 6.62
CA LYS A 433 13.67 24.39 6.47
C LYS A 433 13.72 25.92 6.37
N LYS A 434 14.69 26.59 6.96
CA LYS A 434 14.78 28.05 6.94
C LYS A 434 15.23 28.59 5.60
N ARG A 435 16.10 27.85 4.90
CA ARG A 435 16.61 28.19 3.58
C ARG A 435 15.73 27.63 2.44
N THR A 436 14.79 26.76 2.75
CA THR A 436 13.82 26.20 1.80
C THR A 436 12.72 27.22 1.53
N ILE A 437 12.95 28.21 0.67
CA ILE A 437 11.96 29.24 0.30
C ILE A 437 11.26 28.87 -1.01
N ALA A 438 12.03 28.56 -2.05
CA ALA A 438 11.51 28.17 -3.36
C ALA A 438 11.87 26.73 -3.73
N LEU A 439 13.02 26.25 -3.30
CA LEU A 439 13.54 24.92 -3.61
C LEU A 439 13.92 24.18 -2.32
N PRO A 440 13.65 22.86 -2.23
CA PRO A 440 14.16 22.04 -1.13
C PRO A 440 15.66 22.19 -0.99
N THR A 441 16.11 22.60 0.19
CA THR A 441 17.51 22.98 0.45
C THR A 441 18.09 22.09 1.53
N TYR A 442 19.27 21.54 1.27
CA TYR A 442 20.07 20.72 2.16
C TYR A 442 21.43 21.39 2.37
N VAL A 443 21.95 21.34 3.59
CA VAL A 443 23.20 22.00 3.95
C VAL A 443 24.15 21.00 4.61
N ASN A 444 25.41 20.99 4.13
CA ASN A 444 26.52 20.35 4.79
C ASN A 444 27.44 21.46 5.37
N GLU A 445 27.22 21.79 6.63
CA GLU A 445 27.97 22.86 7.30
C GLU A 445 29.45 22.52 7.45
N TYR A 446 29.81 21.25 7.61
CA TYR A 446 31.20 20.81 7.72
C TYR A 446 31.95 21.03 6.41
N ALA A 447 31.34 20.71 5.30
CA ALA A 447 31.93 20.94 3.98
C ALA A 447 31.79 22.41 3.49
N GLY A 448 30.93 23.20 4.12
CA GLY A 448 30.57 24.55 3.67
C GLY A 448 29.76 24.55 2.38
N VAL A 449 28.99 23.51 2.11
CA VAL A 449 28.29 23.28 0.84
C VAL A 449 26.78 23.21 1.06
N MET A 450 26.04 23.78 0.12
CA MET A 450 24.60 23.67 0.04
C MET A 450 24.16 22.94 -1.24
N ALA A 451 23.10 22.15 -1.15
CA ALA A 451 22.44 21.48 -2.26
C ALA A 451 21.00 21.97 -2.38
N GLN A 452 20.53 22.27 -3.59
CA GLN A 452 19.13 22.65 -3.87
C GLN A 452 18.56 21.74 -4.95
N ILE A 453 17.39 21.17 -4.67
CA ILE A 453 16.68 20.30 -5.62
C ILE A 453 15.74 21.15 -6.45
N ASP A 454 15.97 21.20 -7.77
CA ASP A 454 15.16 21.94 -8.75
C ASP A 454 14.38 20.97 -9.66
N GLU A 455 13.13 20.71 -9.29
CA GLU A 455 12.21 19.87 -10.06
C GLU A 455 11.54 20.62 -11.20
N ALA A 456 11.41 21.93 -11.05
CA ALA A 456 10.70 22.79 -12.00
C ALA A 456 11.60 23.33 -13.10
N GLY A 457 12.91 23.08 -13.03
CA GLY A 457 13.87 23.61 -13.97
C GLY A 457 14.00 25.14 -13.89
N ILE A 458 13.82 25.74 -12.71
CA ILE A 458 13.95 27.18 -12.47
C ILE A 458 15.37 27.65 -12.83
N SER A 459 16.36 26.78 -12.61
CA SER A 459 17.76 26.98 -13.00
C SER A 459 18.02 26.73 -14.49
N GLY A 460 17.02 26.36 -15.27
CA GLY A 460 17.14 26.03 -16.71
C GLY A 460 17.30 24.53 -16.97
N VAL A 461 17.50 23.73 -15.94
CA VAL A 461 17.56 22.25 -16.01
C VAL A 461 16.96 21.65 -14.76
N ILE A 462 16.38 20.47 -14.90
CA ILE A 462 15.93 19.66 -13.76
C ILE A 462 17.15 18.99 -13.14
N GLY A 463 17.37 19.14 -11.84
CA GLY A 463 18.52 18.53 -11.19
C GLY A 463 18.78 19.02 -9.77
N ILE A 464 20.02 18.84 -9.32
CA ILE A 464 20.48 19.29 -8.01
C ILE A 464 21.69 20.21 -8.17
N SER A 465 21.54 21.42 -7.68
CA SER A 465 22.60 22.43 -7.69
C SER A 465 23.40 22.39 -6.40
N PHE A 466 24.72 22.39 -6.49
CA PHE A 466 25.67 22.42 -5.37
C PHE A 466 26.57 23.64 -5.45
N GLY A 467 26.86 24.27 -4.32
CA GLY A 467 27.80 25.39 -4.24
C GLY A 467 28.05 25.80 -2.78
N PRO A 468 28.94 26.83 -2.59
CA PRO A 468 29.25 27.37 -1.28
C PRO A 468 28.02 27.91 -0.55
N ILE A 469 27.93 27.72 0.76
CA ILE A 469 26.80 28.22 1.58
C ILE A 469 26.66 29.74 1.48
N GLU A 470 27.76 30.46 1.40
CA GLU A 470 27.83 31.94 1.38
C GLU A 470 27.18 32.53 0.11
N ASP A 471 27.28 31.84 -0.99
CA ASP A 471 26.76 32.28 -2.29
C ASP A 471 25.24 32.15 -2.44
N PHE A 472 24.64 31.28 -1.67
CA PHE A 472 23.20 31.07 -1.69
C PHE A 472 22.49 32.03 -0.73
N GLY A 473 22.91 33.21 -0.45
CA GLY A 473 22.28 34.18 0.41
C GLY A 473 20.78 34.02 0.67
N THR A 474 20.15 34.85 1.41
CA THR A 474 18.72 34.76 1.78
C THR A 474 17.70 34.77 0.63
N SER A 475 18.16 34.78 -0.63
CA SER A 475 17.29 34.62 -1.80
C SER A 475 17.73 33.43 -2.65
N SER A 476 16.85 32.44 -2.79
CA SER A 476 16.93 31.26 -3.68
C SER A 476 17.21 31.57 -5.17
N THR A 477 17.41 32.82 -5.47
CA THR A 477 17.64 33.36 -6.79
C THR A 477 19.13 33.54 -7.15
N SER A 478 20.08 33.19 -6.24
CA SER A 478 21.47 33.53 -6.52
C SER A 478 22.13 32.65 -7.56
N LEU A 479 21.95 31.32 -7.50
CA LEU A 479 22.50 30.45 -8.56
C LEU A 479 21.69 30.60 -9.86
N ALA A 480 20.37 30.64 -9.77
CA ALA A 480 19.49 30.91 -10.90
C ALA A 480 19.78 32.34 -11.48
N ARG A 481 20.05 33.36 -10.64
CA ARG A 481 20.51 34.69 -11.12
C ARG A 481 21.91 34.69 -11.68
N ARG A 482 22.82 33.86 -11.16
CA ARG A 482 24.15 33.64 -11.80
C ARG A 482 23.99 33.07 -13.19
N LEU A 483 23.18 32.02 -13.34
CA LEU A 483 22.85 31.42 -14.62
C LEU A 483 22.17 32.40 -15.57
N MET A 484 21.33 33.33 -15.04
CA MET A 484 20.70 34.39 -15.84
C MET A 484 21.60 35.63 -16.09
N ARG A 485 22.58 35.92 -15.26
CA ARG A 485 23.52 37.04 -15.47
C ARG A 485 24.64 36.71 -16.43
N GLN A 486 24.90 35.45 -16.68
CA GLN A 486 25.80 35.00 -17.75
C GLN A 486 25.08 34.91 -19.12
N ARG A 487 23.83 35.37 -19.17
CA ARG A 487 23.08 35.65 -20.40
C ARG A 487 23.47 37.07 -20.91
#